data_9f63434320efd6b7be59facab5a86e5a
#
_entry.id   9f63434320efd6b7be59facab5a86e5a
#
_cell.length_a   1.000
_cell.length_b   1.000
_cell.length_c   1.000
_cell.angle_alpha   90.00
_cell.angle_beta   90.00
_cell.angle_gamma   90.00
#
_symmetry.space_group_name_H-M   'P 1'
#
loop_
_entity.id
_entity.type
_entity.pdbx_description
1 polymer ?
#
loop_
_entity_poly.entity_id
_entity_poly.type
_entity_poly.pdbx_seq_one_letter_code
_entity_poly.pdbx_strand_id
1 'polypeptide(L)'
;MPIIKYENVDIHIDSKIILEDVTFTLNAGDFAYITGAVGSGKSTLLKSIYGEVDINSGKAILFDEFSLKELRRSKLPALRKRMGIVFQDFQLLTDRTVHDNLEFVLECTGWKSKSEREKRIQEVLDLVDLPKKGYKMPHELSGGEQQRIVIARAILNHPTLLLADEPTGNLDNETGTNIMQLLHNICKEENTAVLMITHNEQWLTTFPGREFLCKDKKLVENTKASTEEAEAETEEQETAAQESAAQETIE
;
A
#
# COMPACT_ATOMS: atom_id res chain seq x y z
N MET A 1 -6.49 -6.60 -14.47
CA MET A 1 -5.84 -7.85 -14.03
C MET A 1 -5.43 -7.69 -12.59
N PRO A 2 -5.68 -8.66 -11.71
CA PRO A 2 -5.35 -8.54 -10.30
C PRO A 2 -3.84 -8.50 -10.08
N ILE A 3 -3.40 -7.57 -9.23
CA ILE A 3 -2.00 -7.48 -8.78
C ILE A 3 -1.70 -8.53 -7.72
N ILE A 4 -2.69 -8.80 -6.85
CA ILE A 4 -2.64 -9.87 -5.85
C ILE A 4 -3.80 -10.80 -6.11
N LYS A 5 -3.52 -12.10 -6.13
CA LYS A 5 -4.53 -13.15 -6.21
C LYS A 5 -4.19 -14.29 -5.25
N TYR A 6 -4.95 -14.40 -4.16
CA TYR A 6 -4.89 -15.49 -3.21
C TYR A 6 -6.14 -16.36 -3.35
N GLU A 7 -5.96 -17.68 -3.42
CA GLU A 7 -7.01 -18.67 -3.54
C GLU A 7 -6.73 -19.83 -2.56
N ASN A 8 -7.55 -19.92 -1.51
CA ASN A 8 -7.49 -20.95 -0.45
C ASN A 8 -6.08 -21.10 0.16
N VAL A 9 -5.47 -19.97 0.55
CA VAL A 9 -4.09 -19.93 1.02
C VAL A 9 -4.01 -20.13 2.52
N ASP A 10 -3.15 -21.06 2.96
CA ASP A 10 -2.77 -21.20 4.35
C ASP A 10 -1.38 -20.65 4.61
N ILE A 11 -1.23 -19.94 5.72
CA ILE A 11 0.03 -19.34 6.16
C ILE A 11 0.36 -19.83 7.56
N HIS A 12 1.50 -20.49 7.68
CA HIS A 12 2.00 -20.99 8.96
C HIS A 12 3.29 -20.29 9.35
N ILE A 13 3.51 -20.15 10.65
CA ILE A 13 4.82 -19.83 11.22
C ILE A 13 5.22 -21.03 12.06
N ASP A 14 6.32 -21.68 11.72
CA ASP A 14 6.74 -22.98 12.24
C ASP A 14 5.62 -24.03 12.03
N SER A 15 5.11 -24.60 13.11
CA SER A 15 4.00 -25.57 13.09
C SER A 15 2.61 -24.96 13.37
N LYS A 16 2.54 -23.63 13.60
CA LYS A 16 1.30 -22.94 14.00
C LYS A 16 0.63 -22.32 12.77
N ILE A 17 -0.64 -22.67 12.54
CA ILE A 17 -1.47 -22.00 11.54
C ILE A 17 -1.80 -20.60 12.05
N ILE A 18 -1.39 -19.59 11.28
CA ILE A 18 -1.69 -18.18 11.54
C ILE A 18 -2.94 -17.74 10.78
N LEU A 19 -2.99 -18.08 9.48
CA LEU A 19 -4.14 -17.82 8.62
C LEU A 19 -4.46 -19.09 7.82
N GLU A 20 -5.74 -19.36 7.62
CA GLU A 20 -6.23 -20.50 6.85
C GLU A 20 -7.30 -20.07 5.84
N ASP A 21 -7.30 -20.71 4.67
CA ASP A 21 -8.29 -20.52 3.60
C ASP A 21 -8.43 -19.06 3.16
N VAL A 22 -7.32 -18.34 3.10
CA VAL A 22 -7.30 -16.93 2.68
C VAL A 22 -7.55 -16.83 1.20
N THR A 23 -8.65 -16.15 0.84
CA THR A 23 -9.03 -15.88 -0.55
C THR A 23 -9.35 -14.40 -0.72
N PHE A 24 -8.56 -13.68 -1.53
CA PHE A 24 -8.83 -12.29 -1.90
C PHE A 24 -8.08 -11.89 -3.16
N THR A 25 -8.51 -10.80 -3.77
CA THR A 25 -7.86 -10.19 -4.93
C THR A 25 -7.69 -8.69 -4.71
N LEU A 26 -6.61 -8.11 -5.27
CA LEU A 26 -6.38 -6.67 -5.32
C LEU A 26 -6.00 -6.28 -6.75
N ASN A 27 -6.64 -5.27 -7.32
CA ASN A 27 -6.38 -4.78 -8.66
C ASN A 27 -5.47 -3.54 -8.63
N ALA A 28 -4.96 -3.13 -9.79
CA ALA A 28 -4.27 -1.84 -9.92
C ALA A 28 -5.21 -0.69 -9.56
N GLY A 29 -4.70 0.27 -8.79
CA GLY A 29 -5.48 1.42 -8.35
C GLY A 29 -6.46 1.14 -7.20
N ASP A 30 -6.58 -0.11 -6.71
CA ASP A 30 -7.36 -0.40 -5.50
C ASP A 30 -6.67 0.18 -4.27
N PHE A 31 -7.44 0.83 -3.39
CA PHE A 31 -7.01 1.13 -2.02
C PHE A 31 -7.72 0.17 -1.07
N ALA A 32 -6.96 -0.60 -0.28
CA ALA A 32 -7.52 -1.60 0.60
C ALA A 32 -6.88 -1.59 1.99
N TYR A 33 -7.70 -1.86 2.99
CA TYR A 33 -7.32 -1.95 4.39
C TYR A 33 -7.35 -3.40 4.88
N ILE A 34 -6.38 -3.75 5.72
CA ILE A 34 -6.41 -4.96 6.54
C ILE A 34 -6.66 -4.53 7.98
N THR A 35 -7.80 -4.91 8.54
CA THR A 35 -8.20 -4.61 9.91
C THR A 35 -8.25 -5.87 10.79
N GLY A 36 -8.48 -5.72 12.08
CA GLY A 36 -8.59 -6.83 13.04
C GLY A 36 -7.72 -6.67 14.27
N ALA A 37 -7.93 -7.50 15.27
CA ALA A 37 -7.26 -7.44 16.56
C ALA A 37 -5.73 -7.57 16.45
N VAL A 38 -5.01 -7.12 17.48
CA VAL A 38 -3.55 -7.38 17.60
C VAL A 38 -3.32 -8.89 17.66
N GLY A 39 -2.35 -9.38 16.89
CA GLY A 39 -2.04 -10.82 16.80
C GLY A 39 -2.99 -11.64 15.91
N SER A 40 -3.93 -11.04 15.18
CA SER A 40 -4.84 -11.77 14.28
C SER A 40 -4.18 -12.29 12.99
N GLY A 41 -2.93 -11.90 12.69
CA GLY A 41 -2.20 -12.38 11.51
C GLY A 41 -2.01 -11.34 10.40
N LYS A 42 -2.41 -10.08 10.58
CA LYS A 42 -2.32 -8.99 9.58
C LYS A 42 -0.90 -8.81 9.04
N SER A 43 0.07 -8.57 9.91
CA SER A 43 1.48 -8.40 9.49
C SER A 43 2.05 -9.70 8.90
N THR A 44 1.57 -10.88 9.31
CA THR A 44 1.95 -12.17 8.71
C THR A 44 1.44 -12.28 7.27
N LEU A 45 0.19 -11.84 7.02
CA LEU A 45 -0.34 -11.77 5.66
C LEU A 45 0.50 -10.81 4.80
N LEU A 46 0.79 -9.61 5.31
CA LEU A 46 1.62 -8.64 4.58
C LEU A 46 3.01 -9.23 4.27
N LYS A 47 3.65 -9.90 5.25
CA LYS A 47 4.95 -10.56 5.11
C LYS A 47 4.94 -11.69 4.08
N SER A 48 3.83 -12.41 3.94
CA SER A 48 3.69 -13.44 2.91
C SER A 48 3.69 -12.83 1.51
N ILE A 49 3.09 -11.64 1.32
CA ILE A 49 3.01 -10.98 0.02
C ILE A 49 4.40 -10.59 -0.49
N TYR A 50 5.29 -10.06 0.37
CA TYR A 50 6.66 -9.73 -0.07
C TYR A 50 7.69 -10.87 0.14
N GLY A 51 7.20 -12.08 0.43
CA GLY A 51 8.01 -13.29 0.48
C GLY A 51 8.99 -13.34 1.65
N GLU A 52 8.61 -12.84 2.83
CA GLU A 52 9.31 -13.06 4.10
C GLU A 52 8.75 -14.27 4.85
N VAL A 53 7.44 -14.53 4.68
CA VAL A 53 6.76 -15.72 5.21
C VAL A 53 6.31 -16.57 4.03
N ASP A 54 6.57 -17.87 4.11
CA ASP A 54 6.26 -18.83 3.07
C ASP A 54 4.75 -19.16 3.00
N ILE A 55 4.27 -19.48 1.81
CA ILE A 55 2.92 -20.00 1.56
C ILE A 55 2.93 -21.53 1.72
N ASN A 56 2.10 -22.05 2.60
CA ASN A 56 2.06 -23.49 2.90
C ASN A 56 1.14 -24.26 1.97
N SER A 57 -0.05 -23.72 1.68
CA SER A 57 -1.01 -24.34 0.76
C SER A 57 -1.73 -23.27 -0.07
N GLY A 58 -2.59 -23.71 -0.99
CA GLY A 58 -3.34 -22.84 -1.86
C GLY A 58 -2.52 -22.25 -3.01
N LYS A 59 -3.05 -21.19 -3.64
CA LYS A 59 -2.44 -20.51 -4.76
C LYS A 59 -2.34 -19.02 -4.48
N ALA A 60 -1.12 -18.51 -4.43
CA ALA A 60 -0.82 -17.10 -4.24
C ALA A 60 0.01 -16.58 -5.41
N ILE A 61 -0.58 -15.70 -6.22
CA ILE A 61 0.05 -15.13 -7.41
C ILE A 61 0.12 -13.61 -7.25
N LEU A 62 1.29 -13.04 -7.56
CA LEU A 62 1.49 -11.61 -7.67
C LEU A 62 1.87 -11.22 -9.09
N PHE A 63 1.28 -10.09 -9.54
CA PHE A 63 1.56 -9.49 -10.84
C PHE A 63 1.37 -10.44 -12.03
N ASP A 64 0.48 -11.45 -11.91
CA ASP A 64 0.26 -12.55 -12.85
C ASP A 64 1.53 -13.35 -13.23
N GLU A 65 2.64 -13.15 -12.51
CA GLU A 65 3.96 -13.69 -12.84
C GLU A 65 4.56 -14.56 -11.73
N PHE A 66 4.43 -14.11 -10.48
CA PHE A 66 5.10 -14.71 -9.34
C PHE A 66 4.16 -15.63 -8.56
N SER A 67 4.33 -16.95 -8.68
CA SER A 67 3.71 -17.93 -7.77
C SER A 67 4.52 -17.95 -6.46
N LEU A 68 3.98 -17.39 -5.39
CA LEU A 68 4.72 -17.26 -4.11
C LEU A 68 5.09 -18.59 -3.49
N LYS A 69 4.23 -19.62 -3.64
CA LYS A 69 4.50 -20.97 -3.12
C LYS A 69 5.72 -21.62 -3.77
N GLU A 70 5.97 -21.30 -5.04
CA GLU A 70 7.05 -21.90 -5.84
C GLU A 70 8.23 -20.92 -6.03
N LEU A 71 8.17 -19.75 -5.39
CA LEU A 71 9.11 -18.68 -5.63
C LEU A 71 10.49 -19.02 -5.07
N ARG A 72 11.46 -19.17 -5.97
CA ARG A 72 12.86 -19.34 -5.57
C ARG A 72 13.41 -18.06 -4.96
N ARG A 73 14.20 -18.17 -3.89
CA ARG A 73 14.83 -17.02 -3.19
C ARG A 73 15.59 -16.08 -4.12
N SER A 74 16.18 -16.60 -5.21
CA SER A 74 16.86 -15.80 -6.24
C SER A 74 15.94 -14.86 -7.02
N LYS A 75 14.62 -15.09 -7.01
CA LYS A 75 13.60 -14.25 -7.65
C LYS A 75 12.98 -13.21 -6.74
N LEU A 76 13.19 -13.30 -5.42
CA LEU A 76 12.68 -12.32 -4.45
C LEU A 76 13.09 -10.87 -4.75
N PRO A 77 14.34 -10.57 -5.17
CA PRO A 77 14.70 -9.20 -5.53
C PRO A 77 13.87 -8.65 -6.70
N ALA A 78 13.58 -9.48 -7.71
CA ALA A 78 12.75 -9.08 -8.85
C ALA A 78 11.30 -8.83 -8.44
N LEU A 79 10.74 -9.66 -7.57
CA LEU A 79 9.41 -9.45 -6.98
C LEU A 79 9.38 -8.14 -6.18
N ARG A 80 10.31 -7.96 -5.23
CA ARG A 80 10.34 -6.80 -4.32
C ARG A 80 10.61 -5.49 -5.03
N LYS A 81 11.27 -5.49 -6.18
CA LYS A 81 11.47 -4.30 -7.00
C LYS A 81 10.14 -3.73 -7.55
N ARG A 82 9.12 -4.56 -7.73
CA ARG A 82 7.80 -4.16 -8.23
C ARG A 82 6.86 -3.64 -7.14
N MET A 83 7.28 -3.68 -5.87
CA MET A 83 6.48 -3.23 -4.73
C MET A 83 7.25 -2.22 -3.88
N GLY A 84 6.53 -1.29 -3.28
CA GLY A 84 7.01 -0.45 -2.21
C GLY A 84 6.56 -0.99 -0.86
N ILE A 85 7.36 -0.82 0.17
CA ILE A 85 7.01 -1.23 1.52
C ILE A 85 7.24 -0.05 2.47
N VAL A 86 6.19 0.30 3.21
CA VAL A 86 6.19 1.31 4.27
C VAL A 86 6.02 0.56 5.59
N PHE A 87 7.07 0.53 6.41
CA PHE A 87 7.06 -0.11 7.71
C PHE A 87 6.60 0.85 8.80
N GLN A 88 6.06 0.31 9.89
CA GLN A 88 5.66 1.07 11.07
C GLN A 88 6.84 1.83 11.70
N ASP A 89 8.00 1.18 11.79
CA ASP A 89 9.25 1.80 12.25
C ASP A 89 10.01 2.33 11.04
N PHE A 90 10.10 3.56 10.82
CA PHE A 90 10.65 4.23 9.64
C PHE A 90 11.77 3.48 8.88
N GLN A 91 12.64 2.74 9.60
CA GLN A 91 13.75 1.94 9.06
C GLN A 91 14.62 2.73 8.05
N LEU A 92 14.84 4.00 8.33
CA LEU A 92 15.82 4.82 7.62
C LEU A 92 17.22 4.50 8.11
N LEU A 93 18.18 4.51 7.21
CA LEU A 93 19.60 4.38 7.55
C LEU A 93 20.04 5.66 8.26
N THR A 94 20.33 5.55 9.56
CA THR A 94 20.55 6.70 10.45
C THR A 94 21.94 7.33 10.30
N ASP A 95 22.87 6.63 9.65
CA ASP A 95 24.22 7.03 9.32
C ASP A 95 24.34 7.76 7.96
N ARG A 96 23.22 7.98 7.27
CA ARG A 96 23.16 8.54 5.93
C ARG A 96 22.14 9.66 5.84
N THR A 97 22.35 10.60 4.93
CA THR A 97 21.40 11.64 4.59
C THR A 97 20.12 11.06 3.98
N VAL A 98 19.07 11.87 3.88
CA VAL A 98 17.85 11.52 3.14
C VAL A 98 18.18 11.15 1.69
N HIS A 99 18.99 11.97 1.02
CA HIS A 99 19.42 11.71 -0.34
C HIS A 99 20.11 10.34 -0.47
N ASP A 100 21.07 10.04 0.41
CA ASP A 100 21.83 8.79 0.36
C ASP A 100 20.95 7.57 0.71
N ASN A 101 19.92 7.74 1.55
CA ASN A 101 18.91 6.71 1.81
C ASN A 101 18.14 6.35 0.53
N LEU A 102 17.78 7.36 -0.28
CA LEU A 102 17.04 7.17 -1.53
C LEU A 102 17.96 6.65 -2.64
N GLU A 103 19.17 7.22 -2.78
CA GLU A 103 20.15 6.81 -3.79
C GLU A 103 20.55 5.35 -3.61
N PHE A 104 20.78 4.91 -2.37
CA PHE A 104 21.13 3.53 -2.06
C PHE A 104 20.10 2.52 -2.61
N VAL A 105 18.80 2.81 -2.50
CA VAL A 105 17.76 1.94 -3.04
C VAL A 105 17.81 1.87 -4.56
N LEU A 106 17.98 3.00 -5.24
CA LEU A 106 18.10 3.06 -6.70
C LEU A 106 19.31 2.29 -7.20
N GLU A 107 20.46 2.41 -6.53
CA GLU A 107 21.68 1.64 -6.85
C GLU A 107 21.44 0.14 -6.69
N CYS A 108 20.89 -0.30 -5.55
CA CYS A 108 20.56 -1.69 -5.27
C CYS A 108 19.54 -2.29 -6.25
N THR A 109 18.67 -1.46 -6.83
CA THR A 109 17.64 -1.87 -7.79
C THR A 109 18.08 -1.73 -9.24
N GLY A 110 19.34 -1.35 -9.48
CA GLY A 110 20.00 -1.44 -10.79
C GLY A 110 19.89 -0.19 -11.66
N TRP A 111 19.63 0.99 -11.08
CA TRP A 111 19.70 2.27 -11.78
C TRP A 111 21.16 2.69 -11.97
N LYS A 112 21.66 2.55 -13.19
CA LYS A 112 23.08 2.79 -13.50
C LYS A 112 23.45 4.26 -13.67
N SER A 113 22.56 5.05 -14.25
CA SER A 113 22.78 6.45 -14.55
C SER A 113 22.65 7.32 -13.30
N LYS A 114 23.71 8.01 -12.91
CA LYS A 114 23.68 8.96 -11.78
C LYS A 114 22.66 10.08 -12.05
N SER A 115 22.63 10.62 -13.26
CA SER A 115 21.73 11.70 -13.62
C SER A 115 20.25 11.28 -13.52
N GLU A 116 19.92 10.03 -13.90
CA GLU A 116 18.56 9.50 -13.76
C GLU A 116 18.20 9.28 -12.28
N ARG A 117 19.13 8.80 -11.46
CA ARG A 117 18.92 8.67 -10.01
C ARG A 117 18.64 10.01 -9.36
N GLU A 118 19.48 11.03 -9.62
CA GLU A 118 19.30 12.38 -9.11
C GLU A 118 17.95 12.96 -9.49
N LYS A 119 17.57 12.82 -10.75
CA LYS A 119 16.26 13.27 -11.23
C LYS A 119 15.12 12.56 -10.48
N ARG A 120 15.20 11.22 -10.34
CA ARG A 120 14.16 10.44 -9.64
C ARG A 120 14.09 10.77 -8.15
N ILE A 121 15.21 10.98 -7.49
CA ILE A 121 15.26 11.42 -6.09
C ILE A 121 14.54 12.76 -5.93
N GLN A 122 14.82 13.73 -6.80
CA GLN A 122 14.14 15.02 -6.73
C GLN A 122 12.64 14.89 -6.97
N GLU A 123 12.22 14.12 -7.98
CA GLU A 123 10.79 13.87 -8.26
C GLU A 123 10.05 13.29 -7.05
N VAL A 124 10.61 12.28 -6.37
CA VAL A 124 9.93 11.69 -5.20
C VAL A 124 9.96 12.61 -3.99
N LEU A 125 11.02 13.43 -3.82
CA LEU A 125 11.06 14.44 -2.77
C LEU A 125 10.01 15.55 -2.99
N ASP A 126 9.79 15.94 -4.25
CA ASP A 126 8.74 16.89 -4.62
C ASP A 126 7.35 16.30 -4.34
N LEU A 127 7.11 15.03 -4.72
CA LEU A 127 5.86 14.30 -4.48
C LEU A 127 5.47 14.22 -2.99
N VAL A 128 6.46 14.13 -2.11
CA VAL A 128 6.20 14.04 -0.66
C VAL A 128 6.33 15.40 0.06
N ASP A 129 6.34 16.52 -0.66
CA ASP A 129 6.47 17.90 -0.15
C ASP A 129 7.76 18.16 0.68
N LEU A 130 8.86 17.53 0.31
CA LEU A 130 10.16 17.69 0.99
C LEU A 130 11.32 18.01 0.02
N PRO A 131 11.14 18.90 -1.00
CA PRO A 131 12.11 19.10 -2.09
C PRO A 131 13.51 19.56 -1.63
N LYS A 132 13.58 20.19 -0.47
CA LYS A 132 14.82 20.76 0.07
C LYS A 132 15.38 20.00 1.27
N LYS A 133 14.94 18.76 1.51
CA LYS A 133 15.36 18.00 2.70
C LYS A 133 16.38 16.89 2.41
N GLY A 134 16.82 16.75 1.16
CA GLY A 134 17.77 15.70 0.75
C GLY A 134 19.07 15.65 1.55
N TYR A 135 19.60 16.81 1.97
CA TYR A 135 20.85 16.91 2.74
C TYR A 135 20.71 16.61 4.24
N LYS A 136 19.48 16.49 4.75
CA LYS A 136 19.22 16.25 6.16
C LYS A 136 19.52 14.81 6.57
N MET A 137 19.92 14.63 7.82
CA MET A 137 19.97 13.32 8.45
C MET A 137 18.59 12.93 8.98
N PRO A 138 18.23 11.64 9.08
CA PRO A 138 16.92 11.21 9.59
C PRO A 138 16.56 11.81 10.96
N HIS A 139 17.51 11.91 11.88
CA HIS A 139 17.29 12.45 13.21
C HIS A 139 17.02 13.98 13.26
N GLU A 140 17.26 14.68 12.16
CA GLU A 140 16.96 16.10 12.02
C GLU A 140 15.54 16.36 11.47
N LEU A 141 14.79 15.31 11.18
CA LEU A 141 13.44 15.34 10.65
C LEU A 141 12.40 15.06 11.75
N SER A 142 11.25 15.73 11.67
CA SER A 142 10.07 15.34 12.47
C SER A 142 9.58 13.94 12.10
N GLY A 143 8.78 13.31 12.97
CA GLY A 143 8.20 11.98 12.67
C GLY A 143 7.40 11.95 11.37
N GLY A 144 6.59 12.98 11.10
CA GLY A 144 5.84 13.10 9.86
C GLY A 144 6.75 13.28 8.63
N GLU A 145 7.84 14.08 8.74
CA GLU A 145 8.83 14.19 7.66
C GLU A 145 9.56 12.86 7.42
N GLN A 146 9.93 12.13 8.48
CA GLN A 146 10.54 10.81 8.34
C GLN A 146 9.59 9.85 7.62
N GLN A 147 8.30 9.85 7.97
CA GLN A 147 7.30 9.02 7.30
C GLN A 147 7.15 9.37 5.82
N ARG A 148 7.15 10.65 5.47
CA ARG A 148 7.15 11.09 4.07
C ARG A 148 8.38 10.58 3.31
N ILE A 149 9.57 10.58 3.92
CA ILE A 149 10.79 10.02 3.32
C ILE A 149 10.68 8.49 3.17
N VAL A 150 10.08 7.79 4.11
CA VAL A 150 9.80 6.33 3.97
C VAL A 150 8.88 6.06 2.79
N ILE A 151 7.84 6.88 2.60
CA ILE A 151 6.96 6.79 1.43
C ILE A 151 7.72 7.12 0.15
N ALA A 152 8.52 8.21 0.12
CA ALA A 152 9.38 8.55 -1.01
C ALA A 152 10.28 7.36 -1.42
N ARG A 153 10.91 6.72 -0.43
CA ARG A 153 11.72 5.52 -0.63
C ARG A 153 10.93 4.36 -1.23
N ALA A 154 9.70 4.17 -0.76
CA ALA A 154 8.84 3.09 -1.23
C ALA A 154 8.40 3.25 -2.70
N ILE A 155 8.23 4.50 -3.18
CA ILE A 155 7.76 4.80 -4.55
C ILE A 155 8.89 5.02 -5.57
N LEU A 156 10.16 4.92 -5.17
CA LEU A 156 11.33 5.18 -6.06
C LEU A 156 11.30 4.39 -7.38
N ASN A 157 10.92 3.12 -7.31
CA ASN A 157 10.93 2.22 -8.47
C ASN A 157 9.60 2.18 -9.26
N HIS A 158 8.72 3.17 -9.10
CA HIS A 158 7.38 3.17 -9.69
C HIS A 158 6.64 1.85 -9.40
N PRO A 159 6.43 1.50 -8.11
CA PRO A 159 5.82 0.23 -7.77
C PRO A 159 4.37 0.17 -8.23
N THR A 160 3.92 -0.99 -8.65
CA THR A 160 2.51 -1.24 -8.94
C THR A 160 1.71 -1.65 -7.70
N LEU A 161 2.41 -1.94 -6.58
CA LEU A 161 1.84 -2.30 -5.29
C LEU A 161 2.60 -1.59 -4.17
N LEU A 162 1.88 -0.93 -3.28
CA LEU A 162 2.40 -0.35 -2.05
C LEU A 162 1.81 -1.10 -0.85
N LEU A 163 2.67 -1.69 -0.05
CA LEU A 163 2.31 -2.35 1.20
C LEU A 163 2.64 -1.42 2.36
N ALA A 164 1.69 -1.14 3.25
CA ALA A 164 1.90 -0.26 4.38
C ALA A 164 1.48 -0.95 5.69
N ASP A 165 2.40 -1.08 6.64
CA ASP A 165 2.14 -1.63 7.96
C ASP A 165 2.06 -0.48 8.97
N GLU A 166 0.84 -0.09 9.35
CA GLU A 166 0.52 1.00 10.28
C GLU A 166 1.27 2.33 10.01
N PRO A 167 1.19 2.89 8.79
CA PRO A 167 2.02 4.03 8.38
C PRO A 167 1.73 5.32 9.15
N THR A 168 0.65 5.38 9.91
CA THR A 168 0.23 6.55 10.71
C THR A 168 0.26 6.27 12.22
N GLY A 169 0.65 5.08 12.66
CA GLY A 169 0.53 4.63 14.05
C GLY A 169 1.35 5.44 15.07
N ASN A 170 2.42 6.09 14.63
CA ASN A 170 3.30 6.90 15.49
C ASN A 170 3.12 8.42 15.29
N LEU A 171 2.04 8.84 14.61
CA LEU A 171 1.81 10.24 14.23
C LEU A 171 0.56 10.79 14.93
N ASP A 172 0.52 12.11 15.11
CA ASP A 172 -0.70 12.80 15.51
C ASP A 172 -1.75 12.77 14.38
N ASN A 173 -3.01 13.07 14.71
CA ASN A 173 -4.12 12.96 13.78
C ASN A 173 -3.97 13.86 12.54
N GLU A 174 -3.46 15.08 12.69
CA GLU A 174 -3.29 16.02 11.59
C GLU A 174 -2.21 15.52 10.62
N THR A 175 -1.06 15.16 11.16
CA THR A 175 0.04 14.56 10.39
C THR A 175 -0.40 13.25 9.74
N GLY A 176 -1.14 12.40 10.48
CA GLY A 176 -1.70 11.15 9.96
C GLY A 176 -2.64 11.38 8.78
N THR A 177 -3.54 12.37 8.86
CA THR A 177 -4.42 12.75 7.75
C THR A 177 -3.63 13.15 6.50
N ASN A 178 -2.57 13.93 6.66
CA ASN A 178 -1.71 14.34 5.55
C ASN A 178 -0.98 13.14 4.90
N ILE A 179 -0.57 12.15 5.69
CA ILE A 179 0.02 10.90 5.18
C ILE A 179 -1.02 10.07 4.44
N MET A 180 -2.24 9.96 4.96
CA MET A 180 -3.33 9.25 4.28
C MET A 180 -3.68 9.89 2.93
N GLN A 181 -3.79 11.22 2.89
CA GLN A 181 -4.01 11.96 1.64
C GLN A 181 -2.90 11.70 0.62
N LEU A 182 -1.63 11.69 1.06
CA LEU A 182 -0.49 11.39 0.20
C LEU A 182 -0.59 9.97 -0.38
N LEU A 183 -0.92 8.95 0.44
CA LEU A 183 -1.08 7.56 -0.02
C LEU A 183 -2.23 7.41 -1.01
N HIS A 184 -3.36 8.11 -0.78
CA HIS A 184 -4.49 8.11 -1.71
C HIS A 184 -4.17 8.81 -3.03
N ASN A 185 -3.42 9.92 -3.00
CA ASN A 185 -2.96 10.60 -4.22
C ASN A 185 -2.04 9.68 -5.04
N ILE A 186 -1.07 9.02 -4.40
CA ILE A 186 -0.19 8.03 -5.07
C ILE A 186 -1.02 6.91 -5.70
N CYS A 187 -2.01 6.38 -4.97
CA CYS A 187 -2.89 5.34 -5.48
C CYS A 187 -3.61 5.77 -6.77
N LYS A 188 -4.20 6.96 -6.77
CA LYS A 188 -4.99 7.48 -7.90
C LYS A 188 -4.13 7.94 -9.08
N GLU A 189 -3.07 8.70 -8.82
CA GLU A 189 -2.28 9.34 -9.87
C GLU A 189 -1.32 8.37 -10.56
N GLU A 190 -0.72 7.45 -9.78
CA GLU A 190 0.24 6.46 -10.31
C GLU A 190 -0.43 5.11 -10.63
N ASN A 191 -1.75 4.97 -10.42
CA ASN A 191 -2.49 3.71 -10.55
C ASN A 191 -1.83 2.55 -9.75
N THR A 192 -1.23 2.90 -8.59
CA THR A 192 -0.58 1.99 -7.67
C THR A 192 -1.62 1.38 -6.72
N ALA A 193 -1.71 0.06 -6.64
CA ALA A 193 -2.52 -0.57 -5.60
C ALA A 193 -1.92 -0.32 -4.22
N VAL A 194 -2.75 0.00 -3.24
CA VAL A 194 -2.32 0.18 -1.85
C VAL A 194 -3.01 -0.84 -0.95
N LEU A 195 -2.23 -1.62 -0.21
CA LEU A 195 -2.73 -2.52 0.82
C LEU A 195 -2.14 -2.10 2.16
N MET A 196 -2.99 -1.59 3.04
CA MET A 196 -2.57 -0.96 4.29
C MET A 196 -3.14 -1.68 5.51
N ILE A 197 -2.28 -2.03 6.47
CA ILE A 197 -2.72 -2.43 7.80
C ILE A 197 -2.97 -1.16 8.62
N THR A 198 -4.12 -1.11 9.29
CA THR A 198 -4.43 -0.04 10.24
C THR A 198 -5.30 -0.54 11.40
N HIS A 199 -5.12 0.09 12.56
CA HIS A 199 -6.02 -0.04 13.71
C HIS A 199 -6.94 1.16 13.87
N ASN A 200 -6.78 2.20 13.05
CA ASN A 200 -7.59 3.40 13.12
C ASN A 200 -8.79 3.30 12.17
N GLU A 201 -9.97 3.00 12.73
CA GLU A 201 -11.22 2.88 11.98
C GLU A 201 -11.67 4.20 11.35
N GLN A 202 -11.21 5.34 11.86
CA GLN A 202 -11.53 6.66 11.29
C GLN A 202 -11.02 6.78 9.85
N TRP A 203 -9.90 6.13 9.51
CA TRP A 203 -9.37 6.17 8.16
C TRP A 203 -10.29 5.52 7.13
N LEU A 204 -11.01 4.45 7.51
CA LEU A 204 -11.95 3.76 6.62
C LEU A 204 -13.15 4.64 6.24
N THR A 205 -13.54 5.54 7.15
CA THR A 205 -14.64 6.49 6.91
C THR A 205 -14.16 7.71 6.13
N THR A 206 -12.98 8.26 6.49
CA THR A 206 -12.48 9.51 5.89
C THR A 206 -11.87 9.28 4.50
N PHE A 207 -11.28 8.11 4.30
CA PHE A 207 -10.58 7.70 3.09
C PHE A 207 -11.14 6.34 2.63
N PRO A 208 -12.21 6.33 1.84
CA PRO A 208 -12.88 5.10 1.43
C PRO A 208 -11.95 4.12 0.72
N GLY A 209 -12.19 2.83 0.94
CA GLY A 209 -11.45 1.73 0.32
C GLY A 209 -12.02 0.38 0.74
N ARG A 210 -11.59 -0.68 0.07
CA ARG A 210 -12.00 -2.05 0.40
C ARG A 210 -11.47 -2.43 1.79
N GLU A 211 -12.26 -3.11 2.59
CA GLU A 211 -11.85 -3.58 3.91
C GLU A 211 -11.77 -5.10 3.96
N PHE A 212 -10.64 -5.62 4.44
CA PHE A 212 -10.40 -7.02 4.73
C PHE A 212 -10.19 -7.21 6.24
N LEU A 213 -11.17 -7.80 6.91
CA LEU A 213 -11.11 -8.09 8.34
C LEU A 213 -10.39 -9.41 8.59
N CYS A 214 -9.29 -9.35 9.34
CA CYS A 214 -8.53 -10.52 9.80
C CYS A 214 -9.06 -10.98 11.16
N LYS A 215 -9.85 -12.06 11.18
CA LYS A 215 -10.51 -12.60 12.37
C LYS A 215 -10.54 -14.13 12.34
N ASP A 216 -10.36 -14.76 13.50
CA ASP A 216 -10.44 -16.21 13.67
C ASP A 216 -9.63 -17.00 12.64
N LYS A 217 -8.39 -16.53 12.36
CA LYS A 217 -7.45 -17.05 11.35
C LYS A 217 -7.93 -16.93 9.91
N LYS A 218 -8.99 -16.20 9.63
CA LYS A 218 -9.54 -15.98 8.30
C LYS A 218 -9.43 -14.52 7.88
N LEU A 219 -9.47 -14.29 6.58
CA LEU A 219 -9.60 -12.97 5.99
C LEU A 219 -10.98 -12.86 5.35
N VAL A 220 -11.78 -11.91 5.81
CA VAL A 220 -13.16 -11.70 5.31
C VAL A 220 -13.25 -10.29 4.74
N GLU A 221 -13.70 -10.17 3.51
CA GLU A 221 -13.99 -8.87 2.92
C GLU A 221 -15.28 -8.29 3.51
N ASN A 222 -15.19 -7.07 4.05
CA ASN A 222 -16.32 -6.35 4.62
C ASN A 222 -16.98 -5.47 3.54
N THR A 223 -18.08 -5.92 2.99
CA THR A 223 -18.77 -5.33 1.83
C THR A 223 -19.53 -4.03 2.14
N LYS A 224 -19.50 -3.52 3.38
CA LYS A 224 -20.28 -2.33 3.76
C LYS A 224 -19.83 -1.03 3.05
N ALA A 225 -18.55 -0.90 2.73
CA ALA A 225 -18.03 0.30 2.08
C ALA A 225 -18.38 0.40 0.59
N SER A 226 -18.49 -0.74 -0.11
CA SER A 226 -18.79 -0.77 -1.55
C SER A 226 -20.27 -0.59 -1.90
N THR A 227 -21.18 -0.76 -0.94
CA THR A 227 -22.62 -0.61 -1.17
C THR A 227 -23.04 0.86 -1.13
N GLU A 228 -22.42 1.66 -0.24
CA GLU A 228 -22.72 3.10 -0.11
C GLU A 228 -22.19 3.92 -1.31
N GLU A 229 -21.03 3.56 -1.87
CA GLU A 229 -20.51 4.20 -3.09
C GLU A 229 -21.35 3.85 -4.33
N ALA A 230 -21.80 2.60 -4.46
CA ALA A 230 -22.66 2.19 -5.57
C ALA A 230 -24.06 2.81 -5.48
N GLU A 231 -24.59 3.01 -4.28
CA GLU A 231 -25.86 3.69 -4.06
C GLU A 231 -25.75 5.20 -4.31
N ALA A 232 -24.66 5.85 -3.89
CA ALA A 232 -24.43 7.27 -4.14
C ALA A 232 -24.22 7.58 -5.63
N GLU A 233 -23.46 6.78 -6.37
CA GLU A 233 -23.31 6.93 -7.83
C GLU A 233 -24.62 6.69 -8.58
N THR A 234 -25.49 5.81 -8.08
CA THR A 234 -26.78 5.53 -8.68
C THR A 234 -27.75 6.70 -8.44
N GLU A 235 -27.76 7.28 -7.22
CA GLU A 235 -28.59 8.46 -6.90
C GLU A 235 -28.15 9.71 -7.69
N GLU A 236 -26.83 9.94 -7.88
CA GLU A 236 -26.34 11.04 -8.71
C GLU A 236 -26.73 10.87 -10.19
N GLN A 237 -26.69 9.65 -10.72
CA GLN A 237 -27.12 9.37 -12.11
C GLN A 237 -28.63 9.50 -12.30
N GLU A 238 -29.43 9.08 -11.35
CA GLU A 238 -30.89 9.25 -11.39
C GLU A 238 -31.30 10.72 -11.26
N THR A 239 -30.60 11.49 -10.42
CA THR A 239 -30.87 12.93 -10.25
C THR A 239 -30.51 13.71 -11.53
N ALA A 240 -29.37 13.41 -12.15
CA ALA A 240 -28.94 14.01 -13.40
C ALA A 240 -29.88 13.65 -14.58
N ALA A 241 -30.41 12.42 -14.61
CA ALA A 241 -31.38 11.98 -15.61
C ALA A 241 -32.72 12.67 -15.45
N GLN A 242 -33.19 12.91 -14.23
CA GLN A 242 -34.43 13.62 -13.93
C GLN A 242 -34.34 15.12 -14.28
N GLU A 243 -33.19 15.77 -14.02
CA GLU A 243 -32.97 17.16 -14.41
C GLU A 243 -32.90 17.34 -15.93
N SER A 244 -32.30 16.40 -16.66
CA SER A 244 -32.27 16.41 -18.13
C SER A 244 -33.65 16.22 -18.74
N ALA A 245 -34.47 15.32 -18.18
CA ALA A 245 -35.85 15.08 -18.67
C ALA A 245 -36.80 16.26 -18.37
N ALA A 246 -36.54 17.01 -17.28
CA ALA A 246 -37.32 18.20 -16.93
C ALA A 246 -37.04 19.39 -17.85
N GLN A 247 -35.82 19.49 -18.43
CA GLN A 247 -35.44 20.53 -19.36
C GLN A 247 -36.01 20.30 -20.78
N GLU A 248 -36.17 19.04 -21.21
CA GLU A 248 -36.78 18.72 -22.51
C GLU A 248 -38.31 18.91 -22.58
N THR A 249 -38.97 19.11 -21.41
CA THR A 249 -40.46 19.28 -21.39
C THR A 249 -40.85 20.75 -21.41
N ILE A 250 -39.95 21.72 -21.48
CA ILE A 250 -40.19 23.16 -21.42
C ILE A 250 -39.93 23.85 -22.83
N GLU A 251 -39.48 23.11 -23.81
CA GLU A 251 -39.46 23.56 -25.23
C GLU A 251 -40.68 22.99 -25.99
#